data_5394b7d246f74546841b4aac18813fb8
#
_entry.id   5394b7d246f74546841b4aac18813fb8
#
_cell.length_a   1.000
_cell.length_b   1.000
_cell.length_c   1.000
_cell.angle_alpha   90.00
_cell.angle_beta   90.00
_cell.angle_gamma   90.00
#
_symmetry.space_group_name_H-M   'P 1'
#
loop_
_entity.id
_entity.type
_entity.pdbx_description
1 polymer ?
#
loop_
_entity_poly.entity_id
_entity_poly.type
_entity_poly.pdbx_seq_one_letter_code
_entity_poly.pdbx_strand_id
1 'polypeptide(L)'
;VKLRSVFGSVCTVADTYDDLFEDKFGAERVEALDVDTWDGETLTKSHGALSNIVSEGLAFCDLFEAKQNLQYAYNALQYTFERITWTLWPQGILRSTIAETRRMLNDSSKGGAQRIELGKKALREIAASSPEELGESLYEAKFILSQQDAIDFEQYQSSIEGPRDLMVRLRK
;
A
#
# COMPACT_ATOMS: atom_id res chain seq x y z
N VAL A 1 -22.43 0.94 -16.65
CA VAL A 1 -21.00 1.12 -16.43
C VAL A 1 -20.73 2.35 -15.57
N LYS A 2 -21.22 3.55 -15.89
CA LYS A 2 -20.95 4.78 -15.12
C LYS A 2 -21.47 4.76 -13.69
N LEU A 3 -22.65 4.19 -13.44
CA LEU A 3 -23.26 4.17 -12.09
C LEU A 3 -22.42 3.32 -11.11
N ARG A 4 -21.91 2.18 -11.57
CA ARG A 4 -21.08 1.26 -10.80
C ARG A 4 -19.75 1.88 -10.40
N SER A 5 -19.12 2.63 -11.31
CA SER A 5 -17.90 3.38 -11.05
C SER A 5 -18.11 4.49 -10.01
N VAL A 6 -19.25 5.20 -10.09
CA VAL A 6 -19.59 6.23 -9.09
C VAL A 6 -19.84 5.62 -7.72
N PHE A 7 -20.58 4.50 -7.65
CA PHE A 7 -20.78 3.80 -6.37
C PHE A 7 -19.46 3.31 -5.76
N GLY A 8 -18.60 2.67 -6.54
CA GLY A 8 -17.28 2.25 -6.06
C GLY A 8 -16.46 3.41 -5.51
N SER A 9 -16.44 4.54 -6.22
CA SER A 9 -15.73 5.74 -5.76
C SER A 9 -16.32 6.30 -4.47
N VAL A 10 -17.65 6.33 -4.34
CA VAL A 10 -18.32 6.81 -3.12
C VAL A 10 -18.03 5.91 -1.93
N CYS A 11 -18.10 4.58 -2.11
CA CYS A 11 -17.76 3.64 -1.03
C CYS A 11 -16.31 3.78 -0.59
N THR A 12 -15.36 3.85 -1.54
CA THR A 12 -13.94 4.03 -1.23
C THR A 12 -13.68 5.34 -0.47
N VAL A 13 -14.35 6.41 -0.86
CA VAL A 13 -14.25 7.70 -0.15
C VAL A 13 -14.85 7.60 1.23
N ALA A 14 -16.02 7.00 1.38
CA ALA A 14 -16.68 6.80 2.67
C ALA A 14 -15.77 6.01 3.62
N ASP A 15 -15.29 4.83 3.21
CA ASP A 15 -14.37 4.01 4.02
C ASP A 15 -13.13 4.80 4.47
N THR A 16 -12.55 5.60 3.56
CA THR A 16 -11.37 6.40 3.89
C THR A 16 -11.67 7.46 4.95
N TYR A 17 -12.86 8.07 4.91
CA TYR A 17 -13.27 9.06 5.90
C TYR A 17 -13.69 8.40 7.21
N ASP A 18 -14.30 7.24 7.21
CA ASP A 18 -14.66 6.51 8.42
C ASP A 18 -13.40 6.17 9.23
N ASP A 19 -12.38 5.58 8.60
CA ASP A 19 -11.09 5.30 9.22
C ASP A 19 -10.41 6.59 9.73
N LEU A 20 -10.48 7.67 8.95
CA LEU A 20 -9.90 8.96 9.32
C LEU A 20 -10.59 9.57 10.55
N PHE A 21 -11.90 9.47 10.64
CA PHE A 21 -12.67 10.00 11.76
C PHE A 21 -12.44 9.20 13.04
N GLU A 22 -12.33 7.88 12.93
CA GLU A 22 -12.01 7.01 14.03
C GLU A 22 -10.60 7.33 14.59
N ASP A 23 -9.59 7.37 13.73
CA ASP A 23 -8.18 7.59 14.11
C ASP A 23 -7.91 9.01 14.64
N LYS A 24 -8.40 10.04 13.93
CA LYS A 24 -8.07 11.44 14.26
C LYS A 24 -8.99 12.09 15.27
N PHE A 25 -10.22 11.64 15.39
CA PHE A 25 -11.24 12.30 16.20
C PHE A 25 -11.87 11.37 17.23
N GLY A 26 -11.46 10.11 17.30
CA GLY A 26 -12.01 9.12 18.24
C GLY A 26 -13.51 8.90 17.99
N ALA A 27 -13.96 9.00 16.73
CA ALA A 27 -15.34 8.75 16.39
C ALA A 27 -15.65 7.27 16.57
N GLU A 28 -16.81 6.95 17.14
CA GLU A 28 -17.29 5.57 17.25
C GLU A 28 -18.17 5.25 16.05
N ARG A 29 -17.99 4.11 15.43
CA ARG A 29 -18.87 3.62 14.39
C ARG A 29 -20.23 3.26 14.98
N VAL A 30 -21.30 3.64 14.30
CA VAL A 30 -22.67 3.30 14.73
C VAL A 30 -22.92 1.80 14.67
N GLU A 31 -22.28 1.12 13.73
CA GLU A 31 -22.29 -0.35 13.62
C GLU A 31 -20.86 -0.88 13.63
N ALA A 32 -20.61 -1.92 14.43
CA ALA A 32 -19.33 -2.62 14.40
C ALA A 32 -19.12 -3.23 12.99
N LEU A 33 -17.95 -3.01 12.40
CA LEU A 33 -17.57 -3.70 11.18
C LEU A 33 -17.60 -5.21 11.41
N ASP A 34 -18.42 -5.90 10.62
CA ASP A 34 -18.38 -7.36 10.57
C ASP A 34 -17.16 -7.78 9.74
N VAL A 35 -16.06 -8.03 10.41
CA VAL A 35 -14.77 -8.34 9.78
C VAL A 35 -14.34 -9.76 10.13
N ASP A 36 -13.82 -10.47 9.14
CA ASP A 36 -13.13 -11.72 9.32
C ASP A 36 -11.63 -11.45 9.48
N THR A 37 -11.13 -11.59 10.72
CA THR A 37 -9.70 -11.44 11.01
C THR A 37 -8.93 -12.67 10.51
N TRP A 38 -7.75 -12.45 9.98
CA TRP A 38 -6.90 -13.53 9.48
C TRP A 38 -6.31 -14.34 10.65
N ASP A 39 -6.13 -15.64 10.43
CA ASP A 39 -5.49 -16.51 11.41
C ASP A 39 -3.98 -16.22 11.55
N GLY A 40 -3.38 -16.66 12.68
CA GLY A 40 -1.99 -16.36 12.99
C GLY A 40 -0.98 -16.93 11.97
N GLU A 41 -1.29 -18.05 11.30
CA GLU A 41 -0.43 -18.61 10.26
C GLU A 41 -0.45 -17.72 9.01
N THR A 42 -1.62 -17.29 8.60
CA THR A 42 -1.82 -16.36 7.47
C THR A 42 -1.16 -15.01 7.75
N LEU A 43 -1.31 -14.47 8.97
CA LEU A 43 -0.64 -13.23 9.37
C LEU A 43 0.88 -13.36 9.35
N THR A 44 1.43 -14.47 9.82
CA THR A 44 2.88 -14.72 9.78
C THR A 44 3.41 -14.78 8.35
N LYS A 45 2.69 -15.47 7.45
CA LYS A 45 3.03 -15.52 6.01
C LYS A 45 2.96 -14.14 5.38
N SER A 46 1.93 -13.37 5.69
CA SER A 46 1.72 -12.01 5.18
C SER A 46 2.80 -11.05 5.67
N HIS A 47 3.21 -11.15 6.93
CA HIS A 47 4.33 -10.39 7.47
C HIS A 47 5.66 -10.75 6.77
N GLY A 48 5.91 -12.04 6.50
CA GLY A 48 7.04 -12.48 5.70
C GLY A 48 7.03 -11.92 4.28
N ALA A 49 5.86 -11.91 3.63
CA ALA A 49 5.68 -11.32 2.31
C ALA A 49 5.93 -9.81 2.33
N LEU A 50 5.40 -9.09 3.32
CA LEU A 50 5.62 -7.65 3.53
C LEU A 50 7.11 -7.35 3.67
N SER A 51 7.81 -8.07 4.55
CA SER A 51 9.24 -7.88 4.81
C SER A 51 10.07 -8.07 3.54
N ASN A 52 9.74 -9.08 2.72
CA ASN A 52 10.41 -9.33 1.44
C ASN A 52 10.15 -8.20 0.43
N ILE A 53 8.89 -7.73 0.30
CA ILE A 53 8.53 -6.64 -0.61
C ILE A 53 9.28 -5.37 -0.23
N VAL A 54 9.29 -5.02 1.06
CA VAL A 54 9.97 -3.81 1.55
C VAL A 54 11.48 -3.91 1.36
N SER A 55 12.09 -5.05 1.71
CA SER A 55 13.53 -5.26 1.55
C SER A 55 13.96 -5.12 0.10
N GLU A 56 13.24 -5.73 -0.84
CA GLU A 56 13.50 -5.61 -2.28
C GLU A 56 13.34 -4.16 -2.76
N GLY A 57 12.27 -3.49 -2.33
CA GLY A 57 12.00 -2.11 -2.70
C GLY A 57 13.06 -1.13 -2.21
N LEU A 58 13.51 -1.27 -0.95
CA LEU A 58 14.59 -0.47 -0.40
C LEU A 58 15.91 -0.72 -1.13
N ALA A 59 16.23 -1.98 -1.45
CA ALA A 59 17.44 -2.33 -2.20
C ALA A 59 17.45 -1.70 -3.61
N PHE A 60 16.31 -1.68 -4.31
CA PHE A 60 16.20 -0.99 -5.59
C PHE A 60 16.35 0.53 -5.43
N CYS A 61 15.73 1.10 -4.40
CA CYS A 61 15.84 2.53 -4.12
C CYS A 61 17.32 2.92 -3.90
N ASP A 62 18.03 2.21 -3.03
CA ASP A 62 19.43 2.46 -2.72
C ASP A 62 20.33 2.28 -3.97
N LEU A 63 20.05 1.27 -4.80
CA LEU A 63 20.75 1.07 -6.07
C LEU A 63 20.62 2.26 -7.02
N PHE A 64 19.42 2.81 -7.15
CA PHE A 64 19.17 3.94 -8.05
C PHE A 64 19.70 5.24 -7.48
N GLU A 65 19.67 5.44 -6.15
CA GLU A 65 20.32 6.59 -5.52
C GLU A 65 21.82 6.56 -5.73
N ALA A 66 22.48 5.38 -5.57
CA ALA A 66 23.90 5.23 -5.84
C ALA A 66 24.27 5.56 -7.30
N LYS A 67 23.35 5.36 -8.23
CA LYS A 67 23.48 5.76 -9.65
C LYS A 67 23.04 7.21 -9.90
N GLN A 68 22.73 7.99 -8.86
CA GLN A 68 22.23 9.35 -8.93
C GLN A 68 20.94 9.49 -9.77
N ASN A 69 20.14 8.44 -9.84
CA ASN A 69 18.89 8.42 -10.60
C ASN A 69 17.69 8.51 -9.67
N LEU A 70 17.40 9.71 -9.19
CA LEU A 70 16.33 9.97 -8.24
C LEU A 70 14.94 9.62 -8.80
N GLN A 71 14.75 9.72 -10.12
CA GLN A 71 13.47 9.35 -10.74
C GLN A 71 13.20 7.85 -10.64
N TYR A 72 14.22 7.01 -10.85
CA TYR A 72 14.05 5.57 -10.69
C TYR A 72 13.95 5.14 -9.24
N ALA A 73 14.65 5.82 -8.32
CA ALA A 73 14.47 5.61 -6.89
C ALA A 73 13.04 5.93 -6.45
N TYR A 74 12.47 7.04 -6.92
CA TYR A 74 11.07 7.40 -6.71
C TYR A 74 10.12 6.32 -7.29
N ASN A 75 10.34 5.87 -8.53
CA ASN A 75 9.52 4.83 -9.14
C ASN A 75 9.59 3.50 -8.37
N ALA A 76 10.77 3.14 -7.84
CA ALA A 76 10.93 1.96 -6.99
C ALA A 76 10.08 2.04 -5.72
N LEU A 77 10.03 3.21 -5.07
CA LEU A 77 9.17 3.42 -3.91
C LEU A 77 7.69 3.30 -4.27
N GLN A 78 7.24 3.99 -5.33
CA GLN A 78 5.85 3.90 -5.79
C GLN A 78 5.45 2.45 -6.09
N TYR A 79 6.29 1.73 -6.82
CA TYR A 79 6.07 0.31 -7.10
C TYR A 79 5.99 -0.55 -5.83
N THR A 80 6.83 -0.27 -4.83
CA THR A 80 6.83 -1.01 -3.57
C THR A 80 5.53 -0.81 -2.81
N PHE A 81 5.05 0.43 -2.68
CA PHE A 81 3.76 0.72 -2.05
C PHE A 81 2.59 0.08 -2.80
N GLU A 82 2.61 0.11 -4.13
CA GLU A 82 1.61 -0.58 -4.95
C GLU A 82 1.64 -2.09 -4.68
N ARG A 83 2.82 -2.72 -4.67
CA ARG A 83 2.95 -4.15 -4.36
C ARG A 83 2.40 -4.51 -2.98
N ILE A 84 2.69 -3.70 -1.96
CA ILE A 84 2.14 -3.91 -0.62
C ILE A 84 0.62 -3.87 -0.68
N THR A 85 0.05 -2.83 -1.29
CA THR A 85 -1.39 -2.64 -1.42
C THR A 85 -2.06 -3.86 -2.07
N TRP A 86 -1.53 -4.34 -3.19
CA TRP A 86 -2.16 -5.43 -3.94
C TRP A 86 -1.83 -6.83 -3.42
N THR A 87 -0.74 -7.01 -2.73
CA THR A 87 -0.37 -8.32 -2.16
C THR A 87 -1.09 -8.58 -0.84
N LEU A 88 -1.24 -7.55 -0.01
CA LEU A 88 -1.77 -7.68 1.35
C LEU A 88 -3.19 -7.15 1.49
N TRP A 89 -3.64 -6.32 0.54
CA TRP A 89 -4.95 -5.67 0.59
C TRP A 89 -5.24 -4.98 1.95
N PRO A 90 -4.33 -4.11 2.41
CA PRO A 90 -4.43 -3.55 3.75
C PRO A 90 -5.67 -2.66 3.91
N GLN A 91 -6.23 -2.68 5.09
CA GLN A 91 -7.34 -1.85 5.52
C GLN A 91 -6.88 -0.88 6.63
N GLY A 92 -7.77 -0.07 7.15
CA GLY A 92 -7.55 0.76 8.33
C GLY A 92 -6.30 1.63 8.26
N ILE A 93 -5.53 1.60 9.34
CA ILE A 93 -4.37 2.49 9.55
C ILE A 93 -3.27 2.26 8.50
N LEU A 94 -2.97 1.01 8.16
CA LEU A 94 -1.92 0.71 7.17
C LEU A 94 -2.28 1.24 5.78
N ARG A 95 -3.54 1.10 5.36
CA ARG A 95 -4.05 1.67 4.10
C ARG A 95 -3.91 3.19 4.09
N SER A 96 -4.33 3.84 5.17
CA SER A 96 -4.24 5.29 5.32
C SER A 96 -2.79 5.79 5.31
N THR A 97 -1.89 5.10 6.01
CA THR A 97 -0.46 5.40 6.04
C THR A 97 0.17 5.31 4.65
N ILE A 98 -0.15 4.25 3.90
CA ILE A 98 0.32 4.09 2.52
C ILE A 98 -0.20 5.23 1.63
N ALA A 99 -1.49 5.54 1.71
CA ALA A 99 -2.10 6.60 0.91
C ALA A 99 -1.49 7.98 1.21
N GLU A 100 -1.28 8.32 2.49
CA GLU A 100 -0.66 9.57 2.91
C GLU A 100 0.81 9.65 2.47
N THR A 101 1.56 8.56 2.63
CA THR A 101 2.95 8.50 2.18
C THR A 101 3.05 8.72 0.67
N ARG A 102 2.19 8.08 -0.11
CA ARG A 102 2.15 8.28 -1.57
C ARG A 102 1.79 9.72 -1.94
N ARG A 103 0.89 10.36 -1.19
CA ARG A 103 0.59 11.79 -1.37
C ARG A 103 1.82 12.65 -1.10
N MET A 104 2.57 12.37 -0.02
CA MET A 104 3.82 13.07 0.29
C MET A 104 4.93 12.85 -0.76
N LEU A 105 5.03 11.66 -1.32
CA LEU A 105 5.94 11.36 -2.43
C LEU A 105 5.60 12.16 -3.69
N ASN A 106 4.32 12.45 -3.93
CA ASN A 106 3.83 13.21 -5.08
C ASN A 106 3.89 14.75 -4.85
N ASP A 107 4.21 15.19 -3.65
CA ASP A 107 4.28 16.62 -3.30
C ASP A 107 5.49 17.28 -3.97
N SER A 108 5.24 17.99 -5.07
CA SER A 108 6.27 18.69 -5.85
C SER A 108 6.92 19.87 -5.12
N SER A 109 6.35 20.31 -3.99
CA SER A 109 6.95 21.36 -3.15
C SER A 109 8.21 20.87 -2.42
N LYS A 110 8.39 19.57 -2.27
CA LYS A 110 9.55 18.94 -1.64
C LYS A 110 10.61 18.54 -2.67
N GLY A 111 11.87 18.65 -2.30
CA GLY A 111 12.99 18.17 -3.12
C GLY A 111 12.93 16.65 -3.35
N GLY A 112 13.41 16.18 -4.51
CA GLY A 112 13.37 14.76 -4.87
C GLY A 112 14.01 13.84 -3.84
N ALA A 113 15.20 14.18 -3.35
CA ALA A 113 15.90 13.42 -2.30
C ALA A 113 15.09 13.37 -0.99
N GLN A 114 14.49 14.48 -0.58
CA GLN A 114 13.65 14.52 0.62
C GLN A 114 12.43 13.61 0.50
N ARG A 115 11.77 13.58 -0.66
CA ARG A 115 10.64 12.69 -0.91
C ARG A 115 11.05 11.22 -0.83
N ILE A 116 12.21 10.87 -1.39
CA ILE A 116 12.74 9.51 -1.34
C ILE A 116 13.00 9.10 0.11
N GLU A 117 13.66 9.92 0.91
CA GLU A 117 13.91 9.62 2.32
C GLU A 117 12.62 9.45 3.14
N LEU A 118 11.60 10.27 2.89
CA LEU A 118 10.28 10.09 3.52
C LEU A 118 9.65 8.74 3.15
N GLY A 119 9.70 8.34 1.89
CA GLY A 119 9.18 7.04 1.45
C GLY A 119 9.96 5.86 2.04
N LYS A 120 11.30 5.94 2.08
CA LYS A 120 12.14 4.90 2.71
C LYS A 120 11.86 4.78 4.20
N LYS A 121 11.68 5.89 4.89
CA LYS A 121 11.33 5.93 6.31
C LYS A 121 10.01 5.20 6.55
N ALA A 122 8.97 5.56 5.81
CA ALA A 122 7.65 4.93 5.93
C ALA A 122 7.70 3.42 5.65
N LEU A 123 8.44 2.97 4.63
CA LEU A 123 8.62 1.55 4.36
C LEU A 123 9.30 0.81 5.52
N ARG A 124 10.30 1.42 6.16
CA ARG A 124 10.97 0.82 7.33
C ARG A 124 10.02 0.74 8.53
N GLU A 125 9.22 1.77 8.76
CA GLU A 125 8.21 1.79 9.83
C GLU A 125 7.14 0.71 9.60
N ILE A 126 6.61 0.58 8.39
CA ILE A 126 5.67 -0.48 8.01
C ILE A 126 6.28 -1.88 8.21
N ALA A 127 7.53 -2.09 7.82
CA ALA A 127 8.20 -3.38 7.97
C ALA A 127 8.59 -3.72 9.42
N ALA A 128 8.61 -2.73 10.31
CA ALA A 128 8.91 -2.92 11.73
C ALA A 128 7.68 -3.35 12.54
N SER A 129 6.47 -3.30 11.96
CA SER A 129 5.25 -3.76 12.63
C SER A 129 5.33 -5.25 12.93
N SER A 130 4.82 -5.67 14.08
CA SER A 130 4.69 -7.10 14.40
C SER A 130 3.57 -7.76 13.57
N PRO A 131 3.53 -9.11 13.47
CA PRO A 131 2.40 -9.79 12.83
C PRO A 131 1.05 -9.45 13.47
N GLU A 132 1.02 -9.24 14.79
CA GLU A 132 -0.18 -8.89 15.54
C GLU A 132 -0.67 -7.48 15.17
N GLU A 133 0.22 -6.48 15.17
CA GLU A 133 -0.09 -5.12 14.73
C GLU A 133 -0.53 -5.08 13.27
N LEU A 134 0.11 -5.88 12.42
CA LEU A 134 -0.29 -6.02 11.01
C LEU A 134 -1.71 -6.60 10.90
N GLY A 135 -2.09 -7.52 11.79
CA GLY A 135 -3.42 -8.13 11.85
C GLY A 135 -4.55 -7.13 12.06
N GLU A 136 -4.28 -6.00 12.73
CA GLU A 136 -5.25 -4.92 12.90
C GLU A 136 -5.62 -4.23 11.57
N SER A 137 -4.79 -4.40 10.56
CA SER A 137 -4.97 -3.83 9.22
C SER A 137 -5.14 -4.87 8.12
N LEU A 138 -5.14 -6.17 8.46
CA LEU A 138 -5.33 -7.28 7.52
C LEU A 138 -6.58 -8.07 7.91
N TYR A 139 -7.72 -7.64 7.39
CA TYR A 139 -9.01 -8.29 7.60
C TYR A 139 -9.86 -8.21 6.35
N GLU A 140 -10.83 -9.09 6.22
CA GLU A 140 -11.84 -9.04 5.17
C GLU A 140 -13.13 -8.42 5.72
N ALA A 141 -13.56 -7.30 5.15
CA ALA A 141 -14.87 -6.76 5.42
C ALA A 141 -15.90 -7.49 4.56
N LYS A 142 -16.99 -7.99 5.15
CA LYS A 142 -18.01 -8.81 4.46
C LYS A 142 -18.75 -8.10 3.32
N PHE A 143 -18.50 -6.81 3.11
CA PHE A 143 -19.13 -6.00 2.07
C PHE A 143 -18.21 -5.59 0.91
N ILE A 144 -17.00 -6.14 0.80
CA ILE A 144 -16.13 -5.83 -0.35
C ILE A 144 -16.71 -6.50 -1.59
N LEU A 145 -16.93 -5.70 -2.64
CA LEU A 145 -17.39 -6.14 -3.96
C LEU A 145 -16.26 -6.90 -4.67
N SER A 146 -16.03 -8.15 -4.27
CA SER A 146 -14.90 -8.99 -4.69
C SER A 146 -14.74 -9.21 -6.21
N GLN A 147 -15.83 -9.06 -6.99
CA GLN A 147 -15.75 -9.27 -8.45
C GLN A 147 -15.07 -8.13 -9.21
N GLN A 148 -15.16 -6.90 -8.73
CA GLN A 148 -14.46 -5.78 -9.37
C GLN A 148 -12.97 -5.82 -9.08
N ASP A 149 -12.62 -6.27 -7.88
CA ASP A 149 -11.24 -6.40 -7.43
C ASP A 149 -10.45 -7.42 -8.26
N ALA A 150 -11.08 -8.52 -8.69
CA ALA A 150 -10.45 -9.51 -9.56
C ALA A 150 -10.10 -8.94 -10.95
N ILE A 151 -10.98 -8.10 -11.52
CA ILE A 151 -10.74 -7.46 -12.82
C ILE A 151 -9.65 -6.40 -12.70
N ASP A 152 -9.67 -5.62 -11.62
CA ASP A 152 -8.67 -4.61 -11.35
C ASP A 152 -7.31 -5.26 -11.05
N PHE A 153 -7.28 -6.42 -10.41
CA PHE A 153 -6.07 -7.20 -10.18
C PHE A 153 -5.40 -7.68 -11.48
N GLU A 154 -6.16 -8.20 -12.45
CA GLU A 154 -5.61 -8.60 -13.75
C GLU A 154 -5.04 -7.41 -14.54
N GLN A 155 -5.74 -6.28 -14.53
CA GLN A 155 -5.25 -5.05 -15.16
C GLN A 155 -4.00 -4.51 -14.46
N TYR A 156 -3.95 -4.63 -13.14
CA TYR A 156 -2.82 -4.23 -12.33
C TYR A 156 -1.61 -5.15 -12.54
N GLN A 157 -1.77 -6.47 -12.56
CA GLN A 157 -0.68 -7.39 -12.87
C GLN A 157 -0.01 -7.02 -14.20
N SER A 158 -0.79 -6.75 -15.23
CA SER A 158 -0.26 -6.34 -16.52
C SER A 158 0.49 -5.00 -16.47
N SER A 159 0.06 -4.08 -15.61
CA SER A 159 0.72 -2.78 -15.42
C SER A 159 2.01 -2.85 -14.58
N ILE A 160 2.15 -3.88 -13.74
CA ILE A 160 3.34 -4.09 -12.89
C ILE A 160 4.43 -4.89 -13.62
N GLU A 161 4.06 -5.85 -14.44
CA GLU A 161 5.03 -6.72 -15.13
C GLU A 161 6.02 -5.91 -15.95
N GLY A 162 5.56 -4.91 -16.67
CA GLY A 162 6.42 -4.02 -17.45
C GLY A 162 7.47 -3.26 -16.62
N PRO A 163 7.08 -2.51 -15.57
CA PRO A 163 8.02 -1.84 -14.67
C PRO A 163 8.94 -2.79 -13.92
N ARG A 164 8.45 -3.96 -13.48
CA ARG A 164 9.26 -4.99 -12.81
C ARG A 164 10.36 -5.49 -13.75
N ASP A 165 10.01 -5.85 -14.97
CA ASP A 165 10.96 -6.32 -15.98
C ASP A 165 11.99 -5.26 -16.32
N LEU A 166 11.58 -3.99 -16.40
CA LEU A 166 12.48 -2.87 -16.62
C LEU A 166 13.47 -2.75 -15.44
N MET A 167 13.00 -2.80 -14.20
CA MET A 167 13.87 -2.74 -13.02
C MET A 167 14.85 -3.91 -12.95
N VAL A 168 14.41 -5.12 -13.29
CA VAL A 168 15.29 -6.29 -13.35
C VAL A 168 16.36 -6.16 -14.44
N ARG A 169 16.01 -5.59 -15.62
CA ARG A 169 16.99 -5.33 -16.70
C ARG A 169 18.00 -4.26 -16.32
N LEU A 170 17.59 -3.23 -15.60
CA LEU A 170 18.49 -2.15 -15.17
C LEU A 170 19.43 -2.55 -14.02
N ARG A 171 19.14 -3.67 -13.37
CA ARG A 171 20.01 -4.26 -12.32
C ARG A 171 21.25 -4.96 -12.90
N LYS A 172 21.20 -5.42 -14.16
CA LYS A 172 22.33 -6.02 -14.87
C LYS A 172 23.23 -4.93 -15.48
#